data_211d8c11b5fa8bf383e85d02b28660ac
#
_entry.id   211d8c11b5fa8bf383e85d02b28660ac
#
_cell.length_a   1.000
_cell.length_b   1.000
_cell.length_c   1.000
_cell.angle_alpha   90.00
_cell.angle_beta   90.00
_cell.angle_gamma   90.00
#
_symmetry.space_group_name_H-M   'P 1'
#
loop_
_entity.id
_entity.type
_entity.pdbx_description
1 polymer ?
#
loop_
_entity_poly.entity_id
_entity_poly.type
_entity_poly.pdbx_seq_one_letter_code
_entity_poly.pdbx_strand_id
1 'polypeptide(L)'
;MKKLSIVFLIFIMGCVGIPENIKPVDNFKLEKYLGKWYEIARLDHSFERGLTLVTADYSLRNDGGVRVMNRGYSAEEDSWKEAEGKAYFVKGSNKGYLKVSFFGPFYGSYIVFGLDQENYQYSLVCGPKKSYLWILARNPIMKEDIKSNLLEKASSLGFDISKLIFVNHEKSHNKPNSADANSSSAD
;
A
#
# COMPACT_ATOMS: atom_id res chain seq x y z
N MET A 1 -55.27 -7.54 5.27
CA MET A 1 -54.31 -6.45 4.90
C MET A 1 -52.89 -7.02 4.91
N LYS A 2 -52.32 -7.31 3.74
CA LYS A 2 -50.94 -7.85 3.61
C LYS A 2 -49.93 -6.70 3.73
N LYS A 3 -49.12 -6.71 4.79
CA LYS A 3 -48.02 -5.75 4.95
C LYS A 3 -46.91 -6.09 3.92
N LEU A 4 -46.72 -5.22 2.93
CA LEU A 4 -45.64 -5.28 1.97
C LEU A 4 -44.33 -4.79 2.65
N SER A 5 -43.49 -5.71 3.07
CA SER A 5 -42.13 -5.37 3.55
C SER A 5 -41.27 -4.99 2.37
N ILE A 6 -40.99 -3.69 2.23
CA ILE A 6 -40.01 -3.19 1.27
C ILE A 6 -38.63 -3.47 1.86
N VAL A 7 -37.92 -4.46 1.31
CA VAL A 7 -36.50 -4.72 1.59
C VAL A 7 -35.70 -3.67 0.85
N PHE A 8 -35.15 -2.69 1.57
CA PHE A 8 -34.25 -1.67 1.02
C PHE A 8 -32.89 -2.34 0.81
N LEU A 9 -32.63 -2.75 -0.42
CA LEU A 9 -31.33 -3.33 -0.80
C LEU A 9 -30.31 -2.18 -0.88
N ILE A 10 -29.54 -1.98 0.20
CA ILE A 10 -28.44 -1.02 0.21
C ILE A 10 -27.33 -1.62 -0.66
N PHE A 11 -27.23 -1.16 -1.90
CA PHE A 11 -26.05 -1.39 -2.74
C PHE A 11 -24.86 -0.65 -2.13
N ILE A 12 -24.05 -1.35 -1.34
CA ILE A 12 -22.75 -0.85 -0.90
C ILE A 12 -21.80 -1.01 -2.09
N MET A 13 -21.77 0.01 -2.94
CA MET A 13 -20.79 0.09 -4.03
C MET A 13 -19.40 0.29 -3.41
N GLY A 14 -18.53 -0.70 -3.53
CA GLY A 14 -17.11 -0.51 -3.28
C GLY A 14 -16.61 0.66 -4.13
N CYS A 15 -15.82 1.57 -3.54
CA CYS A 15 -15.28 2.74 -4.24
C CYS A 15 -14.22 2.32 -5.27
N VAL A 16 -14.67 1.87 -6.45
CA VAL A 16 -13.81 1.63 -7.61
C VAL A 16 -13.91 2.86 -8.50
N GLY A 17 -13.02 3.83 -8.31
CA GLY A 17 -12.93 5.08 -9.07
C GLY A 17 -11.47 5.49 -9.26
N ILE A 18 -11.22 6.39 -10.20
CA ILE A 18 -9.91 7.01 -10.43
C ILE A 18 -10.00 8.46 -9.94
N PRO A 19 -9.09 8.93 -9.07
CA PRO A 19 -9.06 10.33 -8.66
C PRO A 19 -8.85 11.26 -9.86
N GLU A 20 -9.36 12.48 -9.74
CA GLU A 20 -9.20 13.49 -10.78
C GLU A 20 -7.73 13.73 -11.13
N ASN A 21 -7.44 13.86 -12.43
CA ASN A 21 -6.11 14.05 -13.03
C ASN A 21 -5.14 12.87 -12.87
N ILE A 22 -5.61 11.72 -12.35
CA ILE A 22 -4.80 10.51 -12.29
C ILE A 22 -5.08 9.64 -13.53
N LYS A 23 -4.00 9.19 -14.17
CA LYS A 23 -4.08 8.23 -15.29
C LYS A 23 -3.27 6.98 -14.93
N PRO A 24 -3.89 5.79 -14.97
CA PRO A 24 -3.15 4.54 -14.84
C PRO A 24 -2.08 4.46 -15.93
N VAL A 25 -0.94 3.87 -15.63
CA VAL A 25 0.08 3.60 -16.65
C VAL A 25 -0.45 2.65 -17.71
N ASP A 26 -0.12 2.92 -18.96
CA ASP A 26 -0.33 2.02 -20.10
C ASP A 26 0.82 1.02 -20.22
N ASN A 27 0.65 -0.02 -21.03
CA ASN A 27 1.64 -1.09 -21.27
C ASN A 27 2.12 -1.77 -20.00
N PHE A 28 1.25 -1.84 -18.99
CA PHE A 28 1.51 -2.52 -17.73
C PHE A 28 1.68 -4.04 -17.99
N LYS A 29 2.76 -4.61 -17.49
CA LYS A 29 3.07 -6.05 -17.59
C LYS A 29 3.02 -6.65 -16.21
N LEU A 30 1.97 -7.42 -15.92
CA LEU A 30 1.75 -7.99 -14.59
C LEU A 30 2.94 -8.88 -14.18
N GLU A 31 3.48 -9.67 -15.11
CA GLU A 31 4.57 -10.62 -14.85
C GLU A 31 5.81 -9.91 -14.28
N LYS A 32 6.08 -8.67 -14.74
CA LYS A 32 7.17 -7.85 -14.22
C LYS A 32 6.82 -7.19 -12.86
N TYR A 33 5.52 -7.04 -12.56
CA TYR A 33 5.06 -6.41 -11.32
C TYR A 33 4.96 -7.40 -10.16
N LEU A 34 4.84 -8.70 -10.44
CA LEU A 34 4.78 -9.76 -9.43
C LEU A 34 6.00 -9.76 -8.52
N GLY A 35 5.88 -10.47 -7.38
CA GLY A 35 6.90 -10.60 -6.35
C GLY A 35 6.87 -9.46 -5.33
N LYS A 36 7.96 -9.32 -4.60
CA LYS A 36 8.05 -8.43 -3.44
C LYS A 36 8.30 -6.98 -3.82
N TRP A 37 7.59 -6.09 -3.13
CA TRP A 37 7.80 -4.65 -3.10
C TRP A 37 7.94 -4.17 -1.66
N TYR A 38 8.83 -3.23 -1.43
CA TYR A 38 8.99 -2.51 -0.17
C TYR A 38 8.21 -1.20 -0.24
N GLU A 39 7.46 -0.91 0.79
CA GLU A 39 6.79 0.38 0.93
C GLU A 39 7.78 1.43 1.42
N ILE A 40 8.14 2.38 0.57
CA ILE A 40 9.09 3.46 0.90
C ILE A 40 8.38 4.59 1.64
N ALA A 41 7.16 4.92 1.21
CA ALA A 41 6.35 5.93 1.87
C ALA A 41 4.87 5.72 1.59
N ARG A 42 4.02 6.23 2.48
CA ARG A 42 2.55 6.26 2.33
C ARG A 42 1.93 7.51 2.92
N LEU A 43 0.74 7.87 2.48
CA LEU A 43 -0.15 8.71 3.29
C LEU A 43 -0.78 7.88 4.41
N ASP A 44 -1.05 8.51 5.57
CA ASP A 44 -1.61 7.80 6.73
C ASP A 44 -3.00 7.22 6.44
N HIS A 45 -3.19 5.98 6.79
CA HIS A 45 -4.48 5.30 6.81
C HIS A 45 -4.52 4.21 7.91
N SER A 46 -5.72 3.92 8.39
CA SER A 46 -5.93 3.17 9.62
C SER A 46 -5.40 1.73 9.61
N PHE A 47 -5.35 1.08 8.44
CA PHE A 47 -4.97 -0.33 8.36
C PHE A 47 -3.45 -0.60 8.32
N GLU A 48 -2.61 0.45 8.14
CA GLU A 48 -1.14 0.33 8.19
C GLU A 48 -0.50 1.26 9.24
N ARG A 49 -1.35 1.95 10.03
CA ARG A 49 -0.87 2.90 11.03
C ARG A 49 0.03 2.22 12.07
N GLY A 50 1.19 2.82 12.34
CA GLY A 50 2.17 2.31 13.30
C GLY A 50 3.02 1.15 12.78
N LEU A 51 2.81 0.69 11.53
CA LEU A 51 3.62 -0.38 10.95
C LEU A 51 4.92 0.15 10.33
N THR A 52 6.00 -0.59 10.55
CA THR A 52 7.32 -0.45 9.94
C THR A 52 7.67 -1.71 9.14
N LEU A 53 8.78 -1.73 8.42
CA LEU A 53 9.21 -2.89 7.61
C LEU A 53 8.13 -3.39 6.64
N VAL A 54 7.29 -2.48 6.14
CA VAL A 54 6.10 -2.85 5.35
C VAL A 54 6.50 -3.33 3.96
N THR A 55 5.93 -4.46 3.58
CA THR A 55 6.12 -5.06 2.25
C THR A 55 4.79 -5.53 1.68
N ALA A 56 4.70 -5.53 0.35
CA ALA A 56 3.63 -6.19 -0.40
C ALA A 56 4.23 -7.25 -1.32
N ASP A 57 3.66 -8.44 -1.33
CA ASP A 57 4.04 -9.51 -2.25
C ASP A 57 2.87 -9.87 -3.16
N TYR A 58 3.11 -9.86 -4.47
CA TYR A 58 2.09 -10.12 -5.48
C TYR A 58 2.38 -11.43 -6.20
N SER A 59 1.41 -12.32 -6.26
CA SER A 59 1.50 -13.60 -6.96
C SER A 59 0.23 -13.90 -7.75
N LEU A 60 0.37 -14.71 -8.81
CA LEU A 60 -0.78 -15.13 -9.60
C LEU A 60 -1.68 -16.07 -8.81
N ARG A 61 -2.97 -15.94 -9.02
CA ARG A 61 -4.02 -16.83 -8.53
C ARG A 61 -4.52 -17.73 -9.66
N ASN A 62 -5.00 -18.91 -9.31
CA ASN A 62 -5.56 -19.86 -10.28
C ASN A 62 -6.82 -19.34 -11.00
N ASP A 63 -7.49 -18.33 -10.43
CA ASP A 63 -8.68 -17.69 -11.02
C ASP A 63 -8.35 -16.51 -11.95
N GLY A 64 -7.08 -16.32 -12.30
CA GLY A 64 -6.59 -15.22 -13.14
C GLY A 64 -6.44 -13.88 -12.41
N GLY A 65 -6.73 -13.82 -11.11
CA GLY A 65 -6.47 -12.66 -10.26
C GLY A 65 -5.05 -12.63 -9.72
N VAL A 66 -4.79 -11.63 -8.88
CA VAL A 66 -3.52 -11.43 -8.17
C VAL A 66 -3.77 -11.60 -6.68
N ARG A 67 -3.01 -12.46 -6.03
CA ARG A 67 -2.90 -12.53 -4.58
C ARG A 67 -2.01 -11.39 -4.11
N VAL A 68 -2.46 -10.66 -3.12
CA VAL A 68 -1.72 -9.57 -2.48
C VAL A 68 -1.48 -9.95 -1.04
N MET A 69 -0.22 -10.10 -0.64
CA MET A 69 0.16 -10.36 0.74
C MET A 69 0.90 -9.16 1.29
N ASN A 70 0.23 -8.37 2.12
CA ASN A 70 0.85 -7.27 2.85
C ASN A 70 1.38 -7.78 4.18
N ARG A 71 2.57 -7.31 4.56
CA ARG A 71 3.21 -7.63 5.82
C ARG A 71 3.89 -6.39 6.40
N GLY A 72 3.70 -6.15 7.69
CA GLY A 72 4.35 -5.06 8.42
C GLY A 72 4.62 -5.45 9.86
N TYR A 73 5.58 -4.78 10.49
CA TYR A 73 5.94 -5.01 11.88
C TYR A 73 5.34 -3.91 12.77
N SER A 74 4.59 -4.31 13.78
CA SER A 74 4.09 -3.43 14.83
C SER A 74 5.09 -3.41 15.99
N ALA A 75 5.75 -2.27 16.19
CA ALA A 75 6.64 -2.11 17.33
C ALA A 75 5.88 -2.05 18.68
N GLU A 76 4.64 -1.57 18.66
CA GLU A 76 3.76 -1.51 19.83
C GLU A 76 3.39 -2.91 20.33
N GLU A 77 3.09 -3.82 19.41
CA GLU A 77 2.68 -5.19 19.76
C GLU A 77 3.83 -6.20 19.70
N ASP A 78 5.05 -5.76 19.35
CA ASP A 78 6.23 -6.60 19.10
C ASP A 78 5.91 -7.81 18.18
N SER A 79 5.13 -7.56 17.13
CA SER A 79 4.60 -8.63 16.29
C SER A 79 4.47 -8.25 14.82
N TRP A 80 4.58 -9.26 13.96
CA TRP A 80 4.29 -9.12 12.55
C TRP A 80 2.78 -9.17 12.31
N LYS A 81 2.29 -8.22 11.49
CA LYS A 81 0.92 -8.20 10.99
C LYS A 81 0.94 -8.60 9.52
N GLU A 82 -0.02 -9.42 9.14
CA GLU A 82 -0.19 -9.88 7.76
C GLU A 82 -1.64 -9.70 7.32
N ALA A 83 -1.83 -9.32 6.08
CA ALA A 83 -3.14 -9.21 5.46
C ALA A 83 -3.08 -9.78 4.04
N GLU A 84 -3.94 -10.76 3.77
CA GLU A 84 -4.08 -11.33 2.44
C GLU A 84 -5.28 -10.72 1.72
N GLY A 85 -5.03 -10.22 0.53
CA GLY A 85 -6.03 -9.67 -0.36
C GLY A 85 -6.01 -10.34 -1.73
N LYS A 86 -7.00 -9.98 -2.54
CA LYS A 86 -7.10 -10.38 -3.94
C LYS A 86 -7.36 -9.17 -4.82
N ALA A 87 -6.69 -9.11 -5.96
CA ALA A 87 -6.87 -8.03 -6.91
C ALA A 87 -7.21 -8.55 -8.32
N TYR A 88 -7.94 -7.74 -9.06
CA TYR A 88 -8.36 -8.04 -10.43
C TYR A 88 -8.28 -6.78 -11.28
N PHE A 89 -7.93 -6.92 -12.55
CA PHE A 89 -7.96 -5.81 -13.50
C PHE A 89 -9.37 -5.25 -13.67
N VAL A 90 -9.47 -3.93 -13.79
CA VAL A 90 -10.75 -3.23 -14.03
C VAL A 90 -10.96 -2.94 -15.52
N LYS A 91 -9.88 -2.54 -16.22
CA LYS A 91 -9.92 -2.15 -17.65
C LYS A 91 -8.75 -2.77 -18.42
N GLY A 92 -8.86 -4.05 -18.76
CA GLY A 92 -7.81 -4.74 -19.55
C GLY A 92 -6.50 -4.94 -18.76
N SER A 93 -5.78 -5.99 -19.07
CA SER A 93 -4.57 -6.40 -18.35
C SER A 93 -3.32 -5.55 -18.66
N ASN A 94 -3.39 -4.69 -19.68
CA ASN A 94 -2.30 -3.80 -20.09
C ASN A 94 -2.32 -2.40 -19.45
N LYS A 95 -3.24 -2.18 -18.49
CA LYS A 95 -3.32 -0.92 -17.74
C LYS A 95 -3.05 -1.17 -16.25
N GLY A 96 -2.29 -0.29 -15.63
CA GLY A 96 -2.01 -0.32 -14.20
C GLY A 96 -3.25 0.01 -13.34
N TYR A 97 -4.41 -0.58 -13.66
CA TYR A 97 -5.67 -0.32 -12.96
C TYR A 97 -6.32 -1.61 -12.50
N LEU A 98 -6.20 -1.87 -11.21
CA LEU A 98 -6.80 -3.01 -10.55
C LEU A 98 -7.79 -2.55 -9.47
N LYS A 99 -8.63 -3.46 -9.03
CA LYS A 99 -9.40 -3.35 -7.78
C LYS A 99 -8.88 -4.39 -6.81
N VAL A 100 -8.70 -4.02 -5.55
CA VAL A 100 -8.18 -4.89 -4.49
C VAL A 100 -9.17 -5.02 -3.36
N SER A 101 -9.28 -6.21 -2.78
CA SER A 101 -10.09 -6.49 -1.59
C SER A 101 -9.29 -7.29 -0.59
N PHE A 102 -9.26 -6.83 0.65
CA PHE A 102 -8.79 -7.56 1.83
C PHE A 102 -9.96 -8.09 2.66
N PHE A 103 -11.15 -7.51 2.48
CA PHE A 103 -12.37 -7.90 3.17
C PHE A 103 -13.51 -7.95 2.15
N GLY A 104 -13.76 -9.13 1.58
CA GLY A 104 -14.86 -9.28 0.61
C GLY A 104 -16.22 -9.03 1.28
N PRO A 105 -17.18 -8.45 0.55
CA PRO A 105 -17.20 -8.20 -0.91
C PRO A 105 -16.68 -6.82 -1.34
N PHE A 106 -16.07 -6.04 -0.45
CA PHE A 106 -15.67 -4.66 -0.71
C PHE A 106 -14.35 -4.58 -1.48
N TYR A 107 -14.33 -3.79 -2.55
CA TYR A 107 -13.13 -3.52 -3.36
C TYR A 107 -12.80 -2.04 -3.35
N GLY A 108 -11.50 -1.72 -3.23
CA GLY A 108 -10.95 -0.40 -3.47
C GLY A 108 -10.14 -0.36 -4.77
N SER A 109 -9.99 0.82 -5.37
CA SER A 109 -9.07 1.00 -6.51
C SER A 109 -7.63 0.82 -6.07
N TYR A 110 -6.85 0.20 -6.94
CA TYR A 110 -5.39 0.12 -6.91
C TYR A 110 -4.87 0.60 -8.27
N ILE A 111 -4.34 1.81 -8.31
CA ILE A 111 -3.99 2.51 -9.54
C ILE A 111 -2.49 2.77 -9.54
N VAL A 112 -1.77 2.08 -10.40
CA VAL A 112 -0.37 2.36 -10.69
C VAL A 112 -0.35 3.52 -11.67
N PHE A 113 0.05 4.73 -11.22
CA PHE A 113 0.09 5.95 -12.03
C PHE A 113 1.51 6.48 -12.29
N GLY A 114 2.50 5.88 -11.64
CA GLY A 114 3.92 6.05 -11.91
C GLY A 114 4.61 4.70 -11.83
N LEU A 115 5.51 4.41 -12.74
CA LEU A 115 6.19 3.13 -12.83
C LEU A 115 7.49 3.28 -13.61
N ASP A 116 8.56 2.67 -13.14
CA ASP A 116 9.71 2.35 -13.97
C ASP A 116 9.31 1.24 -14.96
N GLN A 117 8.88 1.64 -16.15
CA GLN A 117 8.36 0.69 -17.15
C GLN A 117 9.43 -0.22 -17.77
N GLU A 118 10.69 0.15 -17.64
CA GLU A 118 11.80 -0.64 -18.18
C GLU A 118 12.17 -1.77 -17.22
N ASN A 119 12.51 -1.43 -15.97
CA ASN A 119 13.08 -2.37 -15.02
C ASN A 119 12.15 -2.71 -13.85
N TYR A 120 11.01 -2.00 -13.71
CA TYR A 120 10.02 -2.21 -12.63
C TYR A 120 10.64 -2.08 -11.22
N GLN A 121 11.55 -1.10 -11.03
CA GLN A 121 12.25 -0.91 -9.75
C GLN A 121 11.49 -0.05 -8.75
N TYR A 122 10.60 0.85 -9.21
CA TYR A 122 9.78 1.71 -8.37
C TYR A 122 8.41 1.99 -8.97
N SER A 123 7.46 2.31 -8.10
CA SER A 123 6.07 2.53 -8.48
C SER A 123 5.39 3.56 -7.59
N LEU A 124 4.52 4.41 -8.18
CA LEU A 124 3.54 5.23 -7.48
C LEU A 124 2.18 4.59 -7.62
N VAL A 125 1.53 4.36 -6.50
CA VAL A 125 0.21 3.73 -6.42
C VAL A 125 -0.74 4.63 -5.66
N CYS A 126 -1.98 4.75 -6.11
CA CYS A 126 -3.02 5.39 -5.32
C CYS A 126 -4.30 4.56 -5.25
N GLY A 127 -5.12 4.90 -4.27
CA GLY A 127 -6.47 4.38 -4.10
C GLY A 127 -7.53 5.18 -4.84
N PRO A 128 -8.82 5.05 -4.47
CA PRO A 128 -9.93 5.75 -5.11
C PRO A 128 -9.98 7.26 -4.79
N LYS A 129 -9.16 7.73 -3.86
CA LYS A 129 -9.05 9.14 -3.42
C LYS A 129 -7.59 9.52 -3.25
N LYS A 130 -7.24 10.81 -3.39
CA LYS A 130 -5.88 11.33 -3.17
C LYS A 130 -5.38 11.24 -1.73
N SER A 131 -6.22 10.84 -0.78
CA SER A 131 -5.80 10.51 0.59
C SER A 131 -5.10 9.14 0.69
N TYR A 132 -5.05 8.36 -0.38
CA TYR A 132 -4.33 7.09 -0.45
C TYR A 132 -3.22 7.20 -1.47
N LEU A 133 -1.99 7.14 -1.01
CA LEU A 133 -0.78 7.16 -1.84
C LEU A 133 0.25 6.24 -1.24
N TRP A 134 0.92 5.46 -2.10
CA TRP A 134 2.06 4.63 -1.75
C TRP A 134 3.20 4.85 -2.75
N ILE A 135 4.41 4.91 -2.25
CA ILE A 135 5.65 4.83 -3.01
C ILE A 135 6.24 3.45 -2.73
N LEU A 136 6.35 2.63 -3.74
CA LEU A 136 6.86 1.27 -3.65
C LEU A 136 8.19 1.14 -4.40
N ALA A 137 9.08 0.27 -3.91
CA ALA A 137 10.34 -0.04 -4.58
C ALA A 137 10.72 -1.52 -4.43
N ARG A 138 11.58 -2.02 -5.33
CA ARG A 138 12.16 -3.37 -5.23
C ARG A 138 13.22 -3.48 -4.15
N ASN A 139 13.82 -2.37 -3.75
CA ASN A 139 14.80 -2.29 -2.68
C ASN A 139 14.26 -1.44 -1.52
N PRO A 140 14.57 -1.78 -0.27
CA PRO A 140 14.14 -1.01 0.90
C PRO A 140 14.79 0.38 0.96
N ILE A 141 15.89 0.58 0.27
CA ILE A 141 16.61 1.87 0.17
C ILE A 141 16.43 2.39 -1.25
N MET A 142 15.85 3.57 -1.38
CA MET A 142 15.64 4.27 -2.65
C MET A 142 16.68 5.39 -2.80
N LYS A 143 17.24 5.57 -4.00
CA LYS A 143 18.13 6.69 -4.32
C LYS A 143 17.36 8.02 -4.20
N GLU A 144 18.04 9.04 -3.68
CA GLU A 144 17.41 10.35 -3.40
C GLU A 144 16.89 11.07 -4.65
N ASP A 145 17.59 10.95 -5.78
CA ASP A 145 17.16 11.51 -7.07
C ASP A 145 15.85 10.88 -7.55
N ILE A 146 15.72 9.55 -7.46
CA ILE A 146 14.50 8.83 -7.81
C ILE A 146 13.37 9.23 -6.84
N LYS A 147 13.64 9.25 -5.55
CA LYS A 147 12.66 9.64 -4.53
C LYS A 147 12.13 11.05 -4.77
N SER A 148 13.03 12.00 -5.01
CA SER A 148 12.66 13.40 -5.29
C SER A 148 11.77 13.51 -6.52
N ASN A 149 12.10 12.84 -7.63
CA ASN A 149 11.30 12.84 -8.85
C ASN A 149 9.88 12.23 -8.62
N LEU A 150 9.77 11.18 -7.81
CA LEU A 150 8.48 10.57 -7.47
C LEU A 150 7.63 11.49 -6.59
N LEU A 151 8.25 12.18 -5.62
CA LEU A 151 7.59 13.16 -4.76
C LEU A 151 7.09 14.37 -5.57
N GLU A 152 7.91 14.90 -6.45
CA GLU A 152 7.53 16.00 -7.35
C GLU A 152 6.34 15.60 -8.23
N LYS A 153 6.39 14.42 -8.84
CA LYS A 153 5.28 13.89 -9.63
C LYS A 153 3.99 13.75 -8.80
N ALA A 154 4.08 13.19 -7.60
CA ALA A 154 2.92 13.06 -6.72
C ALA A 154 2.35 14.44 -6.33
N SER A 155 3.20 15.40 -5.96
CA SER A 155 2.83 16.77 -5.61
C SER A 155 2.14 17.48 -6.77
N SER A 156 2.70 17.40 -7.99
CA SER A 156 2.12 18.02 -9.19
C SER A 156 0.73 17.49 -9.55
N LEU A 157 0.40 16.28 -9.12
CA LEU A 157 -0.90 15.65 -9.27
C LEU A 157 -1.85 15.91 -8.09
N GLY A 158 -1.42 16.74 -7.11
CA GLY A 158 -2.23 17.21 -6.00
C GLY A 158 -2.32 16.24 -4.82
N PHE A 159 -1.33 15.37 -4.63
CA PHE A 159 -1.16 14.65 -3.38
C PHE A 159 -0.46 15.51 -2.34
N ASP A 160 -0.89 15.43 -1.08
CA ASP A 160 -0.26 16.14 0.04
C ASP A 160 0.98 15.41 0.53
N ILE A 161 2.10 15.62 -0.17
CA ILE A 161 3.37 14.95 0.13
C ILE A 161 3.96 15.36 1.49
N SER A 162 3.51 16.48 2.09
CA SER A 162 3.96 16.92 3.41
C SER A 162 3.50 15.99 4.54
N LYS A 163 2.46 15.17 4.26
CA LYS A 163 1.90 14.18 5.20
C LYS A 163 2.39 12.75 4.97
N LEU A 164 3.38 12.57 4.10
CA LEU A 164 3.93 11.25 3.86
C LEU A 164 4.67 10.72 5.09
N ILE A 165 4.37 9.49 5.43
CA ILE A 165 5.10 8.67 6.39
C ILE A 165 6.13 7.87 5.61
N PHE A 166 7.42 8.10 5.86
CA PHE A 166 8.49 7.28 5.32
C PHE A 166 8.70 6.03 6.18
N VAL A 167 8.65 4.87 5.55
CA VAL A 167 8.71 3.59 6.25
C VAL A 167 10.16 3.20 6.52
N ASN A 168 10.46 2.94 7.79
CA ASN A 168 11.77 2.43 8.17
C ASN A 168 11.85 0.92 7.86
N HIS A 169 12.93 0.53 7.15
CA HIS A 169 13.24 -0.84 6.81
C HIS A 169 14.48 -1.38 7.57
N GLU A 170 15.02 -0.62 8.50
CA GLU A 170 16.07 -1.09 9.40
C GLU A 170 15.43 -1.80 10.60
N LYS A 171 15.91 -3.00 10.92
CA LYS A 171 15.55 -3.65 12.18
C LYS A 171 16.20 -2.87 13.32
N SER A 172 15.43 -2.09 14.07
CA SER A 172 15.94 -1.49 15.30
C SER A 172 16.19 -2.60 16.32
N HIS A 173 17.45 -2.98 16.51
CA HIS A 173 17.90 -3.83 17.61
C HIS A 173 18.05 -3.02 18.93
N ASN A 174 17.32 -1.95 19.08
CA ASN A 174 17.35 -1.16 20.33
C ASN A 174 16.17 -1.55 21.23
N LYS A 175 16.29 -2.67 21.93
CA LYS A 175 15.77 -2.77 23.28
C LYS A 175 16.66 -1.88 24.14
N PRO A 176 16.16 -0.85 24.86
CA PRO A 176 16.96 -0.19 25.89
C PRO A 176 17.33 -1.26 26.92
N ASN A 177 18.63 -1.45 27.14
CA ASN A 177 19.14 -2.28 28.22
C ASN A 177 18.60 -1.70 29.54
N SER A 178 17.65 -2.38 30.16
CA SER A 178 17.20 -2.15 31.54
C SER A 178 18.23 -2.75 32.51
N ALA A 179 19.46 -2.28 32.47
CA ALA A 179 20.52 -2.76 33.37
C ALA A 179 21.44 -1.65 33.85
N ASP A 180 20.88 -0.46 34.19
CA ASP A 180 21.65 0.56 34.94
C ASP A 180 20.80 1.32 35.97
N ALA A 181 19.96 0.60 36.69
CA ALA A 181 19.22 1.15 37.81
C ALA A 181 19.37 0.24 39.04
N ASN A 182 20.62 -0.04 39.44
CA ASN A 182 20.86 -0.57 40.78
C ASN A 182 22.35 -0.55 41.15
N SER A 183 22.92 0.66 41.37
CA SER A 183 24.15 0.80 42.11
C SER A 183 24.29 2.24 42.60
N SER A 184 23.54 2.63 43.67
CA SER A 184 23.97 3.62 44.63
C SER A 184 23.03 3.64 45.84
N SER A 185 23.27 2.72 46.75
CA SER A 185 22.91 2.90 48.15
C SER A 185 23.71 1.91 49.00
N ALA A 186 24.92 2.26 49.28
CA ALA A 186 25.69 1.78 50.44
C ALA A 186 26.87 2.70 50.60
N ASP A 187 26.75 3.65 51.50
CA ASP A 187 27.64 4.07 52.61
C ASP A 187 27.07 5.35 53.23
#